data_b143cf331582448a4214fda3920e0a12
#
_entry.id   b143cf331582448a4214fda3920e0a12
#
_cell.length_a   1.000
_cell.length_b   1.000
_cell.length_c   1.000
_cell.angle_alpha   90.00
_cell.angle_beta   90.00
_cell.angle_gamma   90.00
#
_symmetry.space_group_name_H-M   'P 1'
#
loop_
_entity.id
_entity.type
_entity.pdbx_description
1 polymer ?
#
loop_
_entity_poly.entity_id
_entity_poly.type
_entity_poly.pdbx_seq_one_letter_code
_entity_poly.pdbx_strand_id
1 'polypeptide(L)'
;MADFKLESWEHEPLWLKLITPILKKKRFPALPEHPETGKWYRIYAEGCTAADGERTYADFCPGSEKKLLVFFQGGGVSWNEYTAARPSSLYSKNMSEGFYMIHVDLFSDLSVGKGILENSERNPFRGWSKLVFPYNTGDFHAGCGDFPYTALDGSHRLLHHHGYRNYRKVMETVTKFINSPDSLMICGCSGGGFGASLLADDLMGLYPDCGNVVTLVDSGFLLMNGWDKIAKNVWHTPDGISEKIHSDNITLDMLTALHEKHGDRVRILFSCSIRDGALARMQNYIDHGAFAFSKDAGIVAQKNLRQMCDAIRQRIPTVGLFLFDTPDKPHAKEALTIHCIIGDKTIYEYPVEGTTASQWVWQAVQGNVQQIGLDLLQKQEHEA
;
A
#
# COMPACT_ATOMS: atom_id res chain seq x y z
N MET A 1 10.94 -26.80 9.89
CA MET A 1 11.06 -25.47 9.32
C MET A 1 12.06 -25.59 8.18
N ALA A 2 11.63 -25.33 6.95
CA ALA A 2 12.55 -25.29 5.84
C ALA A 2 13.59 -24.20 6.12
N ASP A 3 14.88 -24.50 5.91
CA ASP A 3 15.95 -23.52 6.00
C ASP A 3 15.71 -22.43 4.94
N PHE A 4 15.12 -21.33 5.34
CA PHE A 4 14.96 -20.15 4.53
C PHE A 4 16.35 -19.51 4.33
N LYS A 5 17.01 -19.85 3.24
CA LYS A 5 18.19 -19.10 2.78
C LYS A 5 17.71 -17.92 1.95
N LEU A 6 17.32 -16.84 2.62
CA LEU A 6 17.12 -15.57 1.94
C LEU A 6 18.50 -15.00 1.57
N GLU A 7 18.67 -14.77 0.27
CA GLU A 7 19.73 -13.88 -0.18
C GLU A 7 19.28 -12.46 0.21
N SER A 8 20.00 -11.82 1.12
CA SER A 8 19.75 -10.43 1.48
C SER A 8 20.05 -9.52 0.26
N TRP A 9 19.52 -8.29 0.27
CA TRP A 9 19.85 -7.26 -0.72
C TRP A 9 21.37 -7.01 -0.85
N GLU A 10 22.15 -7.35 0.15
CA GLU A 10 23.61 -7.30 0.14
C GLU A 10 24.23 -8.27 -0.88
N HIS A 11 23.49 -9.29 -1.28
CA HIS A 11 23.93 -10.25 -2.32
C HIS A 11 23.51 -9.85 -3.73
N GLU A 12 22.97 -8.65 -3.91
CA GLU A 12 22.71 -8.13 -5.25
C GLU A 12 24.01 -8.09 -6.07
N PRO A 13 23.95 -8.46 -7.38
CA PRO A 13 25.09 -8.38 -8.25
C PRO A 13 25.72 -6.97 -8.23
N LEU A 14 27.05 -6.88 -8.13
CA LEU A 14 27.75 -5.60 -8.02
C LEU A 14 27.38 -4.61 -9.14
N TRP A 15 27.24 -5.10 -10.37
CA TRP A 15 26.86 -4.26 -11.51
C TRP A 15 25.50 -3.59 -11.30
N LEU A 16 24.57 -4.27 -10.65
CA LEU A 16 23.23 -3.77 -10.38
C LEU A 16 23.24 -2.73 -9.26
N LYS A 17 24.01 -2.95 -8.18
CA LYS A 17 24.25 -1.94 -7.13
C LYS A 17 24.83 -0.64 -7.71
N LEU A 18 25.70 -0.75 -8.73
CA LEU A 18 26.30 0.41 -9.40
C LEU A 18 25.34 1.13 -10.35
N ILE A 19 24.51 0.40 -11.09
CA ILE A 19 23.62 0.96 -12.12
C ILE A 19 22.32 1.51 -11.52
N THR A 20 21.75 0.86 -10.52
CA THR A 20 20.45 1.24 -9.94
C THR A 20 20.39 2.68 -9.43
N PRO A 21 21.37 3.20 -8.67
CA PRO A 21 21.37 4.60 -8.24
C PRO A 21 21.42 5.59 -9.41
N ILE A 22 22.14 5.23 -10.48
CA ILE A 22 22.27 6.07 -11.69
C ILE A 22 20.94 6.14 -12.45
N LEU A 23 20.29 5.00 -12.63
CA LEU A 23 18.99 4.92 -13.30
C LEU A 23 17.92 5.68 -12.51
N LYS A 24 17.84 5.47 -11.21
CA LYS A 24 16.92 6.18 -10.33
C LYS A 24 17.13 7.69 -10.38
N LYS A 25 18.38 8.17 -10.27
CA LYS A 25 18.70 9.60 -10.29
C LYS A 25 18.36 10.27 -11.62
N LYS A 26 18.49 9.56 -12.74
CA LYS A 26 18.16 10.11 -14.07
C LYS A 26 16.66 10.14 -14.36
N ARG A 27 15.84 9.37 -13.65
CA ARG A 27 14.44 9.24 -13.97
C ARG A 27 13.65 10.49 -13.63
N PHE A 28 13.75 10.98 -12.39
CA PHE A 28 13.05 12.18 -11.94
C PHE A 28 14.04 13.15 -11.29
N PRO A 29 14.07 14.42 -11.71
CA PRO A 29 14.88 15.44 -11.07
C PRO A 29 14.36 15.78 -9.68
N ALA A 30 15.18 16.44 -8.85
CA ALA A 30 14.73 17.01 -7.59
C ALA A 30 13.66 18.09 -7.84
N LEU A 31 12.70 18.21 -6.91
CA LEU A 31 11.62 19.18 -6.99
C LEU A 31 12.20 20.60 -6.97
N PRO A 32 12.00 21.42 -8.03
CA PRO A 32 12.41 22.82 -8.05
C PRO A 32 11.40 23.71 -7.33
N GLU A 33 11.74 24.97 -7.12
CA GLU A 33 10.84 25.98 -6.54
C GLU A 33 9.59 26.21 -7.42
N HIS A 34 9.73 26.16 -8.75
CA HIS A 34 8.66 26.30 -9.71
C HIS A 34 8.56 25.05 -10.61
N PRO A 35 7.88 23.99 -10.15
CA PRO A 35 7.78 22.75 -10.89
C PRO A 35 6.79 22.85 -12.07
N GLU A 36 7.12 22.22 -13.19
CA GLU A 36 6.27 22.16 -14.37
C GLU A 36 5.10 21.18 -14.17
N THR A 37 3.90 21.58 -14.53
CA THR A 37 2.69 20.74 -14.50
C THR A 37 2.87 19.47 -15.35
N GLY A 38 2.46 18.33 -14.80
CA GLY A 38 2.50 17.03 -15.47
C GLY A 38 3.87 16.35 -15.48
N LYS A 39 4.91 16.97 -14.92
CA LYS A 39 6.26 16.41 -14.84
C LYS A 39 6.52 15.84 -13.46
N TRP A 40 7.14 14.67 -13.40
CA TRP A 40 7.50 14.01 -12.14
C TRP A 40 8.81 14.55 -11.57
N TYR A 41 8.83 14.74 -10.25
CA TYR A 41 9.97 15.24 -9.47
C TYR A 41 10.15 14.40 -8.20
N ARG A 42 11.33 14.44 -7.60
CA ARG A 42 11.62 13.83 -6.31
C ARG A 42 11.70 14.86 -5.19
N ILE A 43 11.04 14.56 -4.09
CA ILE A 43 11.14 15.31 -2.84
C ILE A 43 12.12 14.56 -1.93
N TYR A 44 13.29 15.14 -1.73
CA TYR A 44 14.29 14.66 -0.78
C TYR A 44 14.19 15.44 0.53
N ALA A 45 13.19 15.15 1.34
CA ALA A 45 13.05 15.81 2.64
C ALA A 45 14.20 15.41 3.58
N GLU A 46 14.65 16.37 4.37
CA GLU A 46 15.74 16.15 5.33
C GLU A 46 15.31 15.18 6.44
N GLY A 47 16.16 14.21 6.77
CA GLY A 47 15.90 13.20 7.79
C GLY A 47 14.96 12.07 7.36
N CYS A 48 14.58 11.99 6.08
CA CYS A 48 13.87 10.83 5.54
C CYS A 48 14.82 9.67 5.28
N THR A 49 14.53 8.51 5.88
CA THR A 49 15.34 7.31 5.78
C THR A 49 14.52 6.09 5.43
N ALA A 50 15.08 5.18 4.64
CA ALA A 50 14.56 3.84 4.41
C ALA A 50 14.87 2.93 5.62
N ALA A 51 14.38 1.72 5.61
CA ALA A 51 14.56 0.76 6.71
C ALA A 51 16.02 0.37 6.95
N ASP A 52 16.87 0.40 5.94
CA ASP A 52 18.33 0.18 6.03
C ASP A 52 19.13 1.43 6.44
N GLY A 53 18.47 2.56 6.69
CA GLY A 53 19.10 3.83 7.04
C GLY A 53 19.53 4.67 5.83
N GLU A 54 19.37 4.17 4.60
CA GLU A 54 19.64 4.97 3.40
C GLU A 54 18.66 6.14 3.26
N ARG A 55 19.11 7.20 2.59
CA ARG A 55 18.25 8.34 2.29
C ARG A 55 17.13 7.94 1.33
N THR A 56 15.90 8.24 1.69
CA THR A 56 14.73 8.01 0.83
C THR A 56 14.11 9.31 0.31
N TYR A 57 13.03 9.18 -0.47
CA TYR A 57 12.34 10.28 -1.16
C TYR A 57 10.86 9.95 -1.34
N ALA A 58 10.08 10.94 -1.75
CA ALA A 58 8.77 10.77 -2.34
C ALA A 58 8.77 11.32 -3.78
N ASP A 59 7.87 10.82 -4.63
CA ASP A 59 7.72 11.32 -5.99
C ASP A 59 6.47 12.22 -6.08
N PHE A 60 6.62 13.37 -6.74
CA PHE A 60 5.58 14.36 -6.87
C PHE A 60 5.41 14.82 -8.31
N CYS A 61 4.16 14.90 -8.77
CA CYS A 61 3.80 15.41 -10.08
C CYS A 61 2.73 16.50 -9.90
N PRO A 62 3.06 17.79 -10.11
CA PRO A 62 2.08 18.86 -10.06
C PRO A 62 1.00 18.69 -11.13
N GLY A 63 -0.26 18.82 -10.76
CA GLY A 63 -1.40 18.80 -11.67
C GLY A 63 -1.82 20.19 -12.13
N SER A 64 -2.73 20.23 -13.10
CA SER A 64 -3.39 21.46 -13.57
C SER A 64 -4.67 21.80 -12.80
N GLU A 65 -5.17 20.87 -11.99
CA GLU A 65 -6.36 21.02 -11.19
C GLU A 65 -6.00 21.22 -9.70
N LYS A 66 -6.83 21.93 -8.98
CA LYS A 66 -6.69 22.13 -7.52
C LYS A 66 -7.14 20.88 -6.75
N LYS A 67 -6.53 19.74 -7.08
CA LYS A 67 -6.86 18.42 -6.55
C LYS A 67 -5.59 17.63 -6.26
N LEU A 68 -5.62 16.79 -5.23
CA LEU A 68 -4.48 16.00 -4.78
C LEU A 68 -4.83 14.52 -4.69
N LEU A 69 -4.00 13.68 -5.29
CA LEU A 69 -3.99 12.23 -5.12
C LEU A 69 -2.71 11.85 -4.37
N VAL A 70 -2.86 11.23 -3.20
CA VAL A 70 -1.77 10.68 -2.39
C VAL A 70 -1.83 9.17 -2.50
N PHE A 71 -0.74 8.59 -3.01
CA PHE A 71 -0.62 7.15 -3.24
C PHE A 71 0.49 6.54 -2.38
N PHE A 72 0.13 5.57 -1.56
CA PHE A 72 1.07 4.77 -0.80
C PHE A 72 1.37 3.47 -1.55
N GLN A 73 2.65 3.24 -1.91
CA GLN A 73 3.06 1.98 -2.51
C GLN A 73 3.07 0.86 -1.48
N GLY A 74 2.85 -0.37 -1.93
CA GLY A 74 3.00 -1.57 -1.12
C GLY A 74 4.38 -2.18 -1.20
N GLY A 75 4.67 -3.09 -0.28
CA GLY A 75 5.97 -3.76 -0.21
C GLY A 75 6.10 -4.68 1.01
N GLY A 76 5.00 -5.29 1.46
CA GLY A 76 5.00 -6.24 2.57
C GLY A 76 5.04 -5.59 3.95
N VAL A 77 5.57 -6.30 4.96
CA VAL A 77 5.59 -5.82 6.36
C VAL A 77 6.61 -6.57 7.21
N SER A 78 7.23 -5.87 8.17
CA SER A 78 8.07 -6.41 9.23
C SER A 78 7.39 -6.20 10.60
N TRP A 79 7.33 -7.23 11.44
CA TRP A 79 6.62 -7.15 12.73
C TRP A 79 7.35 -7.85 13.90
N ASN A 80 8.49 -8.48 13.63
CA ASN A 80 9.33 -9.11 14.64
C ASN A 80 10.76 -9.32 14.12
N GLU A 81 11.65 -9.82 14.97
CA GLU A 81 13.06 -10.06 14.60
C GLU A 81 13.21 -11.03 13.41
N TYR A 82 12.37 -12.07 13.33
CA TYR A 82 12.40 -13.03 12.23
C TYR A 82 12.10 -12.37 10.88
N THR A 83 11.04 -11.57 10.82
CA THR A 83 10.66 -10.87 9.59
C THR A 83 11.61 -9.71 9.26
N ALA A 84 12.14 -8.99 10.27
CA ALA A 84 13.14 -7.96 10.11
C ALA A 84 14.42 -8.48 9.44
N ALA A 85 14.85 -9.69 9.81
CA ALA A 85 16.03 -10.35 9.22
C ALA A 85 15.79 -10.88 7.79
N ARG A 86 14.57 -10.74 7.22
CA ARG A 86 14.20 -11.32 5.92
C ARG A 86 13.53 -10.29 5.00
N PRO A 87 14.28 -9.24 4.57
CA PRO A 87 13.76 -8.30 3.59
C PRO A 87 13.60 -8.96 2.22
N SER A 88 12.65 -8.47 1.43
CA SER A 88 12.51 -8.85 0.02
C SER A 88 13.60 -8.19 -0.82
N SER A 89 14.13 -8.92 -1.80
CA SER A 89 14.98 -8.37 -2.85
C SER A 89 14.47 -8.82 -4.21
N LEU A 90 14.31 -7.89 -5.14
CA LEU A 90 13.94 -8.17 -6.53
C LEU A 90 14.98 -9.00 -7.28
N TYR A 91 16.17 -9.06 -6.75
CA TYR A 91 17.34 -9.66 -7.40
C TYR A 91 17.74 -10.99 -6.78
N SER A 92 17.11 -11.35 -5.67
CA SER A 92 17.31 -12.69 -5.14
C SER A 92 16.56 -13.71 -5.99
N LYS A 93 17.10 -14.90 -6.13
CA LYS A 93 16.40 -16.03 -6.78
C LYS A 93 15.09 -16.36 -6.06
N ASN A 94 14.96 -15.92 -4.82
CA ASN A 94 13.87 -16.17 -3.91
C ASN A 94 13.10 -14.87 -3.57
N MET A 95 12.90 -13.99 -4.54
CA MET A 95 12.14 -12.75 -4.39
C MET A 95 10.78 -12.94 -3.68
N SER A 96 10.19 -14.13 -3.84
CA SER A 96 8.95 -14.53 -3.20
C SER A 96 9.06 -14.88 -1.71
N GLU A 97 10.24 -14.87 -1.12
CA GLU A 97 10.46 -15.36 0.26
C GLU A 97 10.70 -14.24 1.26
N GLY A 98 10.82 -12.98 0.82
CA GLY A 98 11.00 -11.83 1.69
C GLY A 98 9.68 -11.25 2.17
N PHE A 99 9.70 -10.65 3.37
CA PHE A 99 8.52 -10.12 4.03
C PHE A 99 8.23 -8.65 3.73
N TYR A 100 9.26 -7.84 3.43
CA TYR A 100 9.10 -6.41 3.20
C TYR A 100 10.24 -5.83 2.34
N MET A 101 9.97 -4.71 1.68
CA MET A 101 10.97 -3.94 0.96
C MET A 101 11.76 -3.08 1.94
N ILE A 102 13.10 -3.22 1.96
CA ILE A 102 13.99 -2.52 2.89
C ILE A 102 14.44 -1.16 2.37
N HIS A 103 14.42 -0.97 1.05
CA HIS A 103 14.70 0.29 0.36
C HIS A 103 13.86 0.38 -0.92
N VAL A 104 13.85 1.55 -1.57
CA VAL A 104 13.16 1.71 -2.87
C VAL A 104 13.97 0.99 -3.95
N ASP A 105 13.50 -0.14 -4.42
CA ASP A 105 14.11 -0.85 -5.53
C ASP A 105 13.78 -0.22 -6.90
N LEU A 106 14.40 -0.73 -7.95
CA LEU A 106 14.19 -0.24 -9.32
C LEU A 106 12.75 -0.50 -9.80
N PHE A 107 12.13 -1.59 -9.39
CA PHE A 107 10.78 -1.94 -9.83
C PHE A 107 9.73 -1.02 -9.21
N SER A 108 9.83 -0.77 -7.91
CA SER A 108 8.97 0.20 -7.20
C SER A 108 9.10 1.59 -7.83
N ASP A 109 10.35 2.01 -8.14
CA ASP A 109 10.60 3.25 -8.85
C ASP A 109 9.97 3.28 -10.25
N LEU A 110 10.08 2.20 -11.04
CA LEU A 110 9.50 2.08 -12.38
C LEU A 110 7.97 1.98 -12.39
N SER A 111 7.33 1.67 -11.28
CA SER A 111 5.86 1.62 -11.17
C SER A 111 5.22 3.00 -11.05
N VAL A 112 5.98 4.02 -10.60
CA VAL A 112 5.49 5.40 -10.52
C VAL A 112 5.09 5.92 -11.90
N GLY A 113 3.90 6.51 -11.99
CA GLY A 113 3.32 7.00 -13.25
C GLY A 113 2.55 5.93 -14.03
N LYS A 114 2.22 4.79 -13.41
CA LYS A 114 1.35 3.75 -13.99
C LYS A 114 0.01 3.67 -13.26
N GLY A 115 -0.95 2.97 -13.84
CA GLY A 115 -2.28 2.77 -13.25
C GLY A 115 -2.98 4.09 -12.93
N ILE A 116 -3.46 4.24 -11.71
CA ILE A 116 -4.15 5.47 -11.25
C ILE A 116 -3.23 6.71 -11.31
N LEU A 117 -1.92 6.53 -11.36
CA LEU A 117 -0.91 7.60 -11.43
C LEU A 117 -0.57 8.04 -12.86
N GLU A 118 -1.05 7.36 -13.87
CA GLU A 118 -0.66 7.62 -15.26
C GLU A 118 -1.18 8.99 -15.76
N ASN A 119 -0.44 9.63 -16.67
CA ASN A 119 -0.80 10.92 -17.26
C ASN A 119 -1.48 10.79 -18.64
N SER A 120 -2.08 9.64 -18.95
CA SER A 120 -2.78 9.41 -20.21
C SER A 120 -4.21 9.92 -20.20
N GLU A 121 -4.80 10.06 -21.39
CA GLU A 121 -6.17 10.54 -21.56
C GLU A 121 -7.23 9.61 -20.94
N ARG A 122 -6.96 8.32 -20.86
CA ARG A 122 -7.88 7.36 -20.22
C ARG A 122 -7.97 7.50 -18.71
N ASN A 123 -6.98 8.19 -18.07
CA ASN A 123 -6.97 8.36 -16.63
C ASN A 123 -7.76 9.60 -16.21
N PRO A 124 -8.89 9.46 -15.49
CA PRO A 124 -9.67 10.62 -15.03
C PRO A 124 -8.90 11.49 -14.01
N PHE A 125 -7.82 10.96 -13.40
CA PHE A 125 -6.95 11.67 -12.46
C PHE A 125 -5.77 12.38 -13.15
N ARG A 126 -5.71 12.44 -14.48
CA ARG A 126 -4.55 12.99 -15.20
C ARG A 126 -4.23 14.45 -14.84
N GLY A 127 -5.26 15.25 -14.56
CA GLY A 127 -5.11 16.66 -14.18
C GLY A 127 -4.82 16.91 -12.69
N TRP A 128 -4.85 15.88 -11.86
CA TRP A 128 -4.61 15.99 -10.43
C TRP A 128 -3.11 16.08 -10.12
N SER A 129 -2.76 16.81 -9.08
CA SER A 129 -1.44 16.64 -8.46
C SER A 129 -1.34 15.26 -7.84
N LYS A 130 -0.20 14.59 -8.02
CA LYS A 130 0.04 13.22 -7.55
C LYS A 130 1.26 13.18 -6.66
N LEU A 131 1.09 12.62 -5.48
CA LEU A 131 2.16 12.37 -4.51
C LEU A 131 2.26 10.88 -4.26
N VAL A 132 3.45 10.31 -4.40
CA VAL A 132 3.71 8.90 -4.18
C VAL A 132 4.71 8.72 -3.05
N PHE A 133 4.33 7.94 -2.06
CA PHE A 133 5.22 7.45 -1.01
C PHE A 133 5.69 6.05 -1.38
N PRO A 134 6.97 5.87 -1.78
CA PRO A 134 7.53 4.55 -2.02
C PRO A 134 7.55 3.75 -0.73
N TYR A 135 7.29 2.45 -0.82
CA TYR A 135 7.38 1.57 0.34
C TYR A 135 8.82 1.12 0.57
N ASN A 136 9.35 1.39 1.76
CA ASN A 136 10.74 1.08 2.09
C ASN A 136 11.04 1.08 3.59
N THR A 137 10.02 0.99 4.46
CA THR A 137 10.16 1.10 5.91
C THR A 137 9.61 -0.08 6.70
N GLY A 138 8.90 -1.01 6.04
CA GLY A 138 8.43 -2.27 6.62
C GLY A 138 7.32 -2.13 7.68
N ASP A 139 6.64 -0.96 7.78
CA ASP A 139 5.77 -0.55 8.88
C ASP A 139 4.40 -0.01 8.42
N PHE A 140 3.95 -0.39 7.24
CA PHE A 140 2.73 0.14 6.63
C PHE A 140 2.67 1.68 6.58
N HIS A 141 3.82 2.35 6.39
CA HIS A 141 3.99 3.80 6.39
C HIS A 141 3.65 4.51 7.73
N ALA A 142 3.52 3.79 8.83
CA ALA A 142 2.99 4.34 10.08
C ALA A 142 4.00 4.43 11.24
N GLY A 143 5.22 3.94 11.07
CA GLY A 143 6.21 3.88 12.15
C GLY A 143 7.02 5.16 12.36
N CYS A 144 7.55 5.29 13.59
CA CYS A 144 8.40 6.39 14.03
C CYS A 144 9.70 5.94 14.73
N GLY A 145 9.96 4.65 14.84
CA GLY A 145 11.01 4.10 15.70
C GLY A 145 12.04 3.24 15.00
N ASP A 146 13.04 2.87 15.77
CA ASP A 146 14.10 1.96 15.39
C ASP A 146 13.89 0.61 16.08
N PHE A 147 13.99 -0.47 15.35
CA PHE A 147 13.83 -1.83 15.85
C PHE A 147 15.14 -2.61 15.74
N PRO A 148 15.80 -2.99 16.86
CA PRO A 148 17.01 -3.78 16.83
C PRO A 148 16.68 -5.23 16.47
N TYR A 149 17.50 -5.84 15.60
CA TYR A 149 17.37 -7.23 15.20
C TYR A 149 18.72 -7.86 14.88
N THR A 150 18.76 -9.19 14.86
CA THR A 150 19.93 -9.95 14.41
C THR A 150 19.69 -10.41 12.98
N ALA A 151 20.55 -9.97 12.06
CA ALA A 151 20.47 -10.37 10.66
C ALA A 151 20.88 -11.84 10.46
N LEU A 152 20.61 -12.42 9.29
CA LEU A 152 20.92 -13.82 8.99
C LEU A 152 22.40 -14.15 9.00
N ASP A 153 23.28 -13.16 8.82
CA ASP A 153 24.73 -13.28 8.96
C ASP A 153 25.24 -13.19 10.41
N GLY A 154 24.31 -13.05 11.38
CA GLY A 154 24.61 -12.90 12.81
C GLY A 154 24.97 -11.47 13.23
N SER A 155 25.00 -10.49 12.34
CA SER A 155 25.26 -9.10 12.71
C SER A 155 24.06 -8.46 13.40
N HIS A 156 24.32 -7.60 14.40
CA HIS A 156 23.29 -6.77 15.02
C HIS A 156 23.04 -5.52 14.17
N ARG A 157 21.78 -5.27 13.85
CA ARG A 157 21.35 -4.16 12.98
C ARG A 157 20.15 -3.43 13.56
N LEU A 158 19.86 -2.23 13.03
CA LEU A 158 18.65 -1.47 13.30
C LEU A 158 17.80 -1.42 12.04
N LEU A 159 16.53 -1.72 12.19
CA LEU A 159 15.52 -1.49 11.17
C LEU A 159 14.82 -0.16 11.47
N HIS A 160 14.87 0.78 10.53
CA HIS A 160 14.28 2.11 10.71
C HIS A 160 12.82 2.09 10.24
N HIS A 161 11.90 1.85 11.16
CA HIS A 161 10.46 1.99 10.95
C HIS A 161 10.08 3.47 10.96
N HIS A 162 10.39 4.19 9.90
CA HIS A 162 10.25 5.64 9.81
C HIS A 162 9.16 6.09 8.84
N GLY A 163 8.19 5.24 8.52
CA GLY A 163 7.15 5.52 7.53
C GLY A 163 6.36 6.78 7.83
N TYR A 164 5.87 6.95 9.07
CA TYR A 164 5.16 8.16 9.49
C TYR A 164 6.07 9.39 9.53
N ARG A 165 7.30 9.26 10.01
CA ARG A 165 8.27 10.39 10.02
C ARG A 165 8.53 10.88 8.60
N ASN A 166 8.79 9.97 7.67
CA ASN A 166 9.02 10.30 6.27
C ASN A 166 7.80 10.97 5.65
N TYR A 167 6.62 10.40 5.87
CA TYR A 167 5.35 10.97 5.43
C TYR A 167 5.18 12.42 5.91
N ARG A 168 5.32 12.69 7.21
CA ARG A 168 5.16 14.04 7.77
C ARG A 168 6.17 15.03 7.20
N LYS A 169 7.45 14.65 7.06
CA LYS A 169 8.50 15.47 6.48
C LYS A 169 8.25 15.84 5.02
N VAL A 170 7.76 14.90 4.23
CA VAL A 170 7.37 15.15 2.84
C VAL A 170 6.17 16.07 2.76
N MET A 171 5.17 15.87 3.63
CA MET A 171 3.96 16.72 3.66
C MET A 171 4.27 18.16 4.05
N GLU A 172 5.28 18.45 4.89
CA GLU A 172 5.77 19.82 5.14
C GLU A 172 6.20 20.56 3.87
N THR A 173 6.63 19.81 2.84
CA THR A 173 6.96 20.38 1.53
C THR A 173 5.73 20.48 0.64
N VAL A 174 4.93 19.42 0.55
CA VAL A 174 3.79 19.32 -0.37
C VAL A 174 2.71 20.35 -0.03
N THR A 175 2.44 20.60 1.26
CA THR A 175 1.44 21.60 1.71
C THR A 175 1.78 23.03 1.29
N LYS A 176 3.05 23.33 0.96
CA LYS A 176 3.46 24.64 0.41
C LYS A 176 3.04 24.80 -1.06
N PHE A 177 2.96 23.70 -1.81
CA PHE A 177 2.52 23.69 -3.21
C PHE A 177 1.00 23.49 -3.33
N ILE A 178 0.44 22.63 -2.48
CA ILE A 178 -0.98 22.28 -2.45
C ILE A 178 -1.49 22.55 -1.03
N ASN A 179 -1.98 23.74 -0.80
CA ASN A 179 -2.41 24.18 0.54
C ASN A 179 -3.91 24.00 0.82
N SER A 180 -4.75 23.91 -0.21
CA SER A 180 -6.21 23.80 -0.10
C SER A 180 -6.79 23.11 -1.33
N PRO A 181 -6.66 21.79 -1.45
CA PRO A 181 -7.25 21.06 -2.57
C PRO A 181 -8.78 21.00 -2.45
N ASP A 182 -9.48 21.13 -3.59
CA ASP A 182 -10.94 20.97 -3.66
C ASP A 182 -11.36 19.49 -3.54
N SER A 183 -10.44 18.58 -3.91
CA SER A 183 -10.62 17.14 -3.77
C SER A 183 -9.32 16.47 -3.32
N LEU A 184 -9.44 15.49 -2.43
CA LEU A 184 -8.34 14.70 -1.89
C LEU A 184 -8.64 13.21 -2.08
N MET A 185 -7.79 12.51 -2.82
CA MET A 185 -7.79 11.06 -2.94
C MET A 185 -6.63 10.48 -2.13
N ILE A 186 -6.92 9.61 -1.17
CA ILE A 186 -5.95 8.92 -0.33
C ILE A 186 -6.03 7.45 -0.70
N CYS A 187 -5.01 6.89 -1.32
CA CYS A 187 -5.09 5.51 -1.79
C CYS A 187 -3.75 4.78 -1.66
N GLY A 188 -3.80 3.47 -1.71
CA GLY A 188 -2.61 2.64 -1.69
C GLY A 188 -2.90 1.19 -1.98
N CYS A 189 -1.85 0.45 -2.34
CA CYS A 189 -1.88 -0.96 -2.69
C CYS A 189 -1.16 -1.80 -1.64
N SER A 190 -1.67 -2.99 -1.27
CA SER A 190 -0.96 -3.93 -0.38
C SER A 190 -0.57 -3.26 0.95
N GLY A 191 0.71 -3.30 1.35
CA GLY A 191 1.22 -2.54 2.51
C GLY A 191 0.88 -1.04 2.46
N GLY A 192 0.77 -0.46 1.27
CA GLY A 192 0.32 0.91 1.08
C GLY A 192 -1.19 1.11 1.25
N GLY A 193 -2.00 0.05 1.03
CA GLY A 193 -3.42 0.05 1.37
C GLY A 193 -3.64 0.19 2.89
N PHE A 194 -2.84 -0.54 3.69
CA PHE A 194 -2.79 -0.32 5.14
C PHE A 194 -2.36 1.11 5.45
N GLY A 195 -1.31 1.63 4.78
CA GLY A 195 -0.86 3.01 4.94
C GLY A 195 -1.96 4.03 4.65
N ALA A 196 -2.75 3.83 3.60
CA ALA A 196 -3.89 4.69 3.27
C ALA A 196 -4.94 4.68 4.38
N SER A 197 -5.26 3.52 4.99
CA SER A 197 -6.20 3.44 6.12
C SER A 197 -5.64 4.09 7.39
N LEU A 198 -4.36 3.86 7.71
CA LEU A 198 -3.70 4.35 8.91
C LEU A 198 -3.51 5.88 8.91
N LEU A 199 -3.25 6.47 7.73
CA LEU A 199 -2.88 7.88 7.60
C LEU A 199 -4.01 8.78 7.08
N ALA A 200 -5.19 8.23 6.72
CA ALA A 200 -6.27 9.01 6.15
C ALA A 200 -6.73 10.15 7.09
N ASP A 201 -6.92 9.87 8.37
CA ASP A 201 -7.34 10.85 9.36
C ASP A 201 -6.32 12.00 9.52
N ASP A 202 -5.04 11.66 9.56
CA ASP A 202 -3.94 12.65 9.65
C ASP A 202 -3.85 13.51 8.37
N LEU A 203 -3.99 12.90 7.19
CA LEU A 203 -4.04 13.64 5.92
C LEU A 203 -5.25 14.58 5.82
N MET A 204 -6.43 14.14 6.26
CA MET A 204 -7.62 15.00 6.33
C MET A 204 -7.40 16.17 7.29
N GLY A 205 -6.65 15.95 8.38
CA GLY A 205 -6.25 17.00 9.32
C GLY A 205 -5.35 18.08 8.71
N LEU A 206 -4.54 17.74 7.69
CA LEU A 206 -3.73 18.71 6.93
C LEU A 206 -4.56 19.56 5.96
N TYR A 207 -5.75 19.09 5.57
CA TYR A 207 -6.65 19.74 4.61
C TYR A 207 -8.08 19.81 5.17
N PRO A 208 -8.31 20.50 6.30
CA PRO A 208 -9.59 20.47 7.01
C PRO A 208 -10.77 21.02 6.19
N ASP A 209 -10.49 21.91 5.25
CA ASP A 209 -11.50 22.55 4.39
C ASP A 209 -11.77 21.77 3.09
N CYS A 210 -11.09 20.65 2.86
CA CYS A 210 -11.35 19.82 1.67
C CYS A 210 -12.72 19.14 1.79
N GLY A 211 -13.63 19.52 0.90
CA GLY A 211 -15.02 19.05 0.94
C GLY A 211 -15.26 17.71 0.21
N ASN A 212 -14.31 17.25 -0.57
CA ASN A 212 -14.43 16.02 -1.35
C ASN A 212 -13.25 15.09 -1.08
N VAL A 213 -13.40 14.20 -0.09
CA VAL A 213 -12.35 13.25 0.31
C VAL A 213 -12.78 11.82 -0.02
N VAL A 214 -11.87 11.07 -0.64
CA VAL A 214 -12.04 9.65 -0.92
C VAL A 214 -10.83 8.89 -0.37
N THR A 215 -11.06 7.84 0.41
CA THR A 215 -10.02 6.91 0.87
C THR A 215 -10.22 5.55 0.22
N LEU A 216 -9.19 5.01 -0.43
CA LEU A 216 -9.24 3.70 -1.09
C LEU A 216 -8.11 2.80 -0.58
N VAL A 217 -8.48 1.66 -0.06
CA VAL A 217 -7.60 0.55 0.31
C VAL A 217 -7.69 -0.53 -0.76
N ASP A 218 -6.60 -0.79 -1.47
CA ASP A 218 -6.50 -1.87 -2.46
C ASP A 218 -5.62 -3.00 -1.95
N SER A 219 -6.22 -4.18 -1.73
CA SER A 219 -5.54 -5.38 -1.21
C SER A 219 -4.74 -5.14 0.09
N GLY A 220 -5.26 -4.28 0.95
CA GLY A 220 -4.69 -3.97 2.28
C GLY A 220 -5.44 -4.72 3.38
N PHE A 221 -5.29 -6.05 3.46
CA PHE A 221 -6.06 -6.89 4.37
C PHE A 221 -5.25 -8.10 4.85
N LEU A 222 -5.01 -8.20 6.15
CA LEU A 222 -4.40 -9.34 6.84
C LEU A 222 -4.96 -9.42 8.26
N LEU A 223 -5.19 -10.62 8.74
CA LEU A 223 -5.67 -10.89 10.09
C LEU A 223 -4.50 -11.40 10.95
N MET A 224 -4.20 -10.69 12.04
CA MET A 224 -3.20 -11.13 13.00
C MET A 224 -3.46 -10.51 14.37
N ASN A 225 -3.53 -11.37 15.39
CA ASN A 225 -3.62 -10.90 16.77
C ASN A 225 -2.35 -10.14 17.18
N GLY A 226 -2.53 -9.00 17.86
CA GLY A 226 -1.42 -8.22 18.42
C GLY A 226 -0.90 -7.12 17.51
N TRP A 227 -1.63 -6.72 16.48
CA TRP A 227 -1.30 -5.54 15.69
C TRP A 227 -1.11 -4.27 16.52
N ASP A 228 -1.91 -4.10 17.58
CA ASP A 228 -1.77 -3.01 18.55
C ASP A 228 -0.39 -2.98 19.21
N LYS A 229 0.10 -4.14 19.63
CA LYS A 229 1.43 -4.28 20.26
C LYS A 229 2.56 -4.06 19.25
N ILE A 230 2.39 -4.53 18.02
CA ILE A 230 3.36 -4.32 16.94
C ILE A 230 3.44 -2.83 16.61
N ALA A 231 2.31 -2.18 16.41
CA ALA A 231 2.26 -0.75 16.14
C ALA A 231 2.95 0.07 17.25
N LYS A 232 2.68 -0.24 18.52
CA LYS A 232 3.26 0.47 19.66
C LYS A 232 4.73 0.13 19.92
N ASN A 233 5.11 -1.16 19.90
CA ASN A 233 6.41 -1.61 20.45
C ASN A 233 7.45 -1.94 19.39
N VAL A 234 7.04 -2.17 18.12
CA VAL A 234 7.95 -2.47 17.01
C VAL A 234 8.08 -1.28 16.08
N TRP A 235 6.96 -0.73 15.62
CA TRP A 235 6.98 0.43 14.70
C TRP A 235 7.03 1.76 15.44
N HIS A 236 6.68 1.81 16.72
CA HIS A 236 6.52 3.05 17.49
C HIS A 236 5.59 4.04 16.77
N THR A 237 4.49 3.53 16.28
CA THR A 237 3.43 4.32 15.63
C THR A 237 2.86 5.34 16.63
N PRO A 238 2.58 6.60 16.22
CA PRO A 238 2.00 7.60 17.11
C PRO A 238 0.71 7.12 17.80
N ASP A 239 0.53 7.49 19.07
CA ASP A 239 -0.62 7.06 19.88
C ASP A 239 -1.96 7.36 19.23
N GLY A 240 -2.12 8.54 18.60
CA GLY A 240 -3.34 8.90 17.88
C GLY A 240 -3.72 7.97 16.71
N ILE A 241 -2.81 7.08 16.28
CA ILE A 241 -3.05 6.03 15.29
C ILE A 241 -3.12 4.68 15.98
N SER A 242 -2.09 4.31 16.77
CA SER A 242 -1.98 2.97 17.35
C SER A 242 -3.10 2.64 18.35
N GLU A 243 -3.65 3.64 19.03
CA GLU A 243 -4.78 3.47 19.96
C GLU A 243 -6.11 3.12 19.28
N LYS A 244 -6.20 3.30 17.97
CA LYS A 244 -7.39 2.92 17.19
C LYS A 244 -7.37 1.45 16.70
N ILE A 245 -6.23 0.77 16.88
CA ILE A 245 -6.08 -0.64 16.52
C ILE A 245 -6.53 -1.50 17.70
N HIS A 246 -7.68 -2.17 17.56
CA HIS A 246 -8.31 -2.91 18.65
C HIS A 246 -8.52 -4.39 18.37
N SER A 247 -8.45 -4.80 17.10
CA SER A 247 -8.74 -6.17 16.67
C SER A 247 -7.55 -6.79 15.93
N ASP A 248 -7.76 -7.95 15.35
CA ASP A 248 -6.84 -8.61 14.43
C ASP A 248 -6.83 -8.00 13.03
N ASN A 249 -7.65 -6.96 12.76
CA ASN A 249 -7.86 -6.35 11.46
C ASN A 249 -7.64 -4.84 11.48
N ILE A 250 -6.39 -4.39 11.26
CA ILE A 250 -6.02 -2.97 11.23
C ILE A 250 -6.93 -2.17 10.28
N THR A 251 -7.14 -2.67 9.07
CA THR A 251 -7.88 -1.94 8.04
C THR A 251 -9.33 -1.69 8.46
N LEU A 252 -9.99 -2.70 9.01
CA LEU A 252 -11.36 -2.57 9.49
C LEU A 252 -11.45 -1.57 10.66
N ASP A 253 -10.54 -1.65 11.62
CA ASP A 253 -10.51 -0.75 12.77
C ASP A 253 -10.29 0.70 12.33
N MET A 254 -9.29 0.94 11.47
CA MET A 254 -8.94 2.29 11.02
C MET A 254 -10.01 2.92 10.13
N LEU A 255 -10.61 2.16 9.21
CA LEU A 255 -11.68 2.67 8.36
C LEU A 255 -12.97 2.92 9.16
N THR A 256 -13.25 2.08 10.16
CA THR A 256 -14.36 2.31 11.10
C THR A 256 -14.17 3.61 11.88
N ALA A 257 -13.00 3.79 12.51
CA ALA A 257 -12.68 5.01 13.25
C ALA A 257 -12.70 6.27 12.36
N LEU A 258 -12.27 6.14 11.09
CA LEU A 258 -12.35 7.22 10.11
C LEU A 258 -13.80 7.61 9.82
N HIS A 259 -14.67 6.62 9.59
CA HIS A 259 -16.09 6.84 9.35
C HIS A 259 -16.80 7.45 10.58
N GLU A 260 -16.55 6.91 11.77
CA GLU A 260 -17.12 7.42 13.02
C GLU A 260 -16.74 8.89 13.28
N LYS A 261 -15.50 9.28 12.94
CA LYS A 261 -15.02 10.65 13.14
C LYS A 261 -15.52 11.63 12.09
N HIS A 262 -15.58 11.23 10.83
CA HIS A 262 -15.79 12.12 9.68
C HIS A 262 -17.13 11.94 8.98
N GLY A 263 -17.82 10.82 9.20
CA GLY A 263 -19.11 10.52 8.56
C GLY A 263 -19.04 10.64 7.03
N ASP A 264 -20.01 11.33 6.45
CA ASP A 264 -20.14 11.51 5.00
C ASP A 264 -19.11 12.48 4.39
N ARG A 265 -18.26 13.10 5.20
CA ARG A 265 -17.15 13.92 4.69
C ARG A 265 -16.09 13.09 3.97
N VAL A 266 -16.03 11.79 4.21
CA VAL A 266 -15.10 10.87 3.54
C VAL A 266 -15.87 9.70 2.93
N ARG A 267 -15.62 9.41 1.65
CA ARG A 267 -16.07 8.19 0.99
C ARG A 267 -15.01 7.13 1.13
N ILE A 268 -15.38 6.00 1.69
CA ILE A 268 -14.48 4.90 1.99
C ILE A 268 -14.68 3.82 0.94
N LEU A 269 -13.57 3.42 0.32
CA LEU A 269 -13.51 2.40 -0.73
C LEU A 269 -12.56 1.28 -0.32
N PHE A 270 -12.94 0.05 -0.59
CA PHE A 270 -12.12 -1.13 -0.39
C PHE A 270 -12.16 -2.02 -1.63
N SER A 271 -11.01 -2.38 -2.17
CA SER A 271 -10.87 -3.34 -3.28
C SER A 271 -9.96 -4.50 -2.90
N CYS A 272 -10.33 -5.69 -3.34
CA CYS A 272 -9.49 -6.88 -3.16
C CYS A 272 -9.91 -7.97 -4.16
N SER A 273 -8.96 -8.77 -4.61
CA SER A 273 -9.29 -9.99 -5.35
C SER A 273 -9.72 -11.11 -4.41
N ILE A 274 -10.60 -11.98 -4.89
CA ILE A 274 -11.26 -12.97 -4.01
C ILE A 274 -10.32 -14.02 -3.42
N ARG A 275 -9.22 -14.33 -4.10
CA ARG A 275 -8.16 -15.29 -3.69
C ARG A 275 -6.79 -14.70 -3.93
N ASP A 276 -6.61 -13.46 -3.50
CA ASP A 276 -5.36 -12.71 -3.64
C ASP A 276 -4.14 -13.55 -3.23
N GLY A 277 -3.28 -13.87 -4.20
CA GLY A 277 -2.18 -14.81 -3.99
C GLY A 277 -1.15 -14.31 -2.99
N ALA A 278 -0.85 -13.01 -2.98
CA ALA A 278 0.13 -12.43 -2.05
C ALA A 278 -0.42 -12.38 -0.62
N LEU A 279 -1.68 -11.98 -0.45
CA LEU A 279 -2.33 -11.96 0.86
C LEU A 279 -2.56 -13.36 1.39
N ALA A 280 -3.00 -14.31 0.54
CA ALA A 280 -3.20 -15.70 0.91
C ALA A 280 -1.91 -16.33 1.44
N ARG A 281 -0.79 -16.12 0.74
CA ARG A 281 0.53 -16.61 1.15
C ARG A 281 0.99 -15.99 2.47
N MET A 282 0.82 -14.67 2.64
CA MET A 282 1.20 -13.98 3.86
C MET A 282 0.33 -14.42 5.04
N GLN A 283 -1.00 -14.55 4.83
CA GLN A 283 -1.91 -15.05 5.85
C GLN A 283 -1.59 -16.48 6.27
N ASN A 284 -1.29 -17.36 5.29
CA ASN A 284 -0.86 -18.73 5.57
C ASN A 284 0.42 -18.80 6.43
N TYR A 285 1.35 -17.85 6.22
CA TYR A 285 2.51 -17.72 7.10
C TYR A 285 2.13 -17.26 8.50
N ILE A 286 1.26 -16.27 8.63
CA ILE A 286 0.78 -15.78 9.94
C ILE A 286 0.10 -16.90 10.72
N ASP A 287 -0.75 -17.69 10.06
CA ASP A 287 -1.57 -18.73 10.69
C ASP A 287 -0.79 -20.02 10.98
N HIS A 288 0.15 -20.39 10.09
CA HIS A 288 0.77 -21.73 10.09
C HIS A 288 2.29 -21.72 9.95
N GLY A 289 2.93 -20.57 9.79
CA GLY A 289 4.37 -20.47 9.55
C GLY A 289 4.81 -20.95 8.16
N ALA A 290 3.87 -21.14 7.22
CA ALA A 290 4.13 -21.65 5.89
C ALA A 290 3.98 -20.53 4.83
N PHE A 291 5.11 -20.01 4.34
CA PHE A 291 5.15 -18.93 3.34
C PHE A 291 5.11 -19.50 1.92
N ALA A 292 3.96 -20.05 1.53
CA ALA A 292 3.79 -20.75 0.25
C ALA A 292 2.47 -20.38 -0.44
N PHE A 293 2.49 -20.36 -1.77
CA PHE A 293 1.29 -20.29 -2.59
C PHE A 293 0.58 -21.65 -2.58
N SER A 294 -0.70 -21.69 -2.27
CA SER A 294 -1.50 -22.91 -2.32
C SER A 294 -2.98 -22.62 -2.56
N LYS A 295 -3.70 -23.59 -3.10
CA LYS A 295 -5.15 -23.53 -3.28
C LYS A 295 -5.87 -23.36 -1.95
N ASP A 296 -5.46 -24.09 -0.93
CA ASP A 296 -6.09 -24.04 0.41
C ASP A 296 -5.92 -22.65 1.05
N ALA A 297 -4.73 -22.03 0.92
CA ALA A 297 -4.52 -20.66 1.38
C ALA A 297 -5.42 -19.66 0.63
N GLY A 298 -5.64 -19.84 -0.67
CA GLY A 298 -6.57 -19.04 -1.45
C GLY A 298 -8.03 -19.16 -0.97
N ILE A 299 -8.46 -20.37 -0.62
CA ILE A 299 -9.80 -20.63 -0.07
C ILE A 299 -9.97 -19.95 1.29
N VAL A 300 -8.98 -20.04 2.17
CA VAL A 300 -8.98 -19.35 3.48
C VAL A 300 -9.03 -17.84 3.27
N ALA A 301 -8.24 -17.30 2.34
CA ALA A 301 -8.25 -15.87 2.01
C ALA A 301 -9.64 -15.41 1.52
N GLN A 302 -10.31 -16.18 0.66
CA GLN A 302 -11.67 -15.88 0.20
C GLN A 302 -12.70 -15.87 1.36
N LYS A 303 -12.58 -16.82 2.28
CA LYS A 303 -13.44 -16.87 3.48
C LYS A 303 -13.23 -15.64 4.37
N ASN A 304 -11.96 -15.30 4.63
CA ASN A 304 -11.58 -14.14 5.44
C ASN A 304 -12.06 -12.83 4.78
N LEU A 305 -11.91 -12.72 3.45
CA LEU A 305 -12.39 -11.56 2.70
C LEU A 305 -13.90 -11.41 2.78
N ARG A 306 -14.67 -12.52 2.72
CA ARG A 306 -16.12 -12.48 2.93
C ARG A 306 -16.47 -11.90 4.29
N GLN A 307 -15.83 -12.39 5.36
CA GLN A 307 -16.02 -11.88 6.71
C GLN A 307 -15.68 -10.40 6.83
N MET A 308 -14.56 -9.97 6.19
CA MET A 308 -14.18 -8.56 6.12
C MET A 308 -15.26 -7.72 5.42
N CYS A 309 -15.77 -8.18 4.27
CA CYS A 309 -16.81 -7.47 3.52
C CYS A 309 -18.12 -7.35 4.30
N ASP A 310 -18.51 -8.39 5.01
CA ASP A 310 -19.70 -8.37 5.86
C ASP A 310 -19.52 -7.39 7.04
N ALA A 311 -18.36 -7.44 7.72
CA ALA A 311 -18.07 -6.57 8.84
C ALA A 311 -17.97 -5.08 8.44
N ILE A 312 -17.28 -4.78 7.32
CA ILE A 312 -17.12 -3.39 6.89
C ILE A 312 -18.46 -2.79 6.43
N ARG A 313 -19.29 -3.56 5.76
CA ARG A 313 -20.66 -3.12 5.35
C ARG A 313 -21.56 -2.85 6.54
N GLN A 314 -21.42 -3.63 7.61
CA GLN A 314 -22.16 -3.42 8.86
C GLN A 314 -21.71 -2.15 9.58
N ARG A 315 -20.40 -1.89 9.63
CA ARG A 315 -19.84 -0.74 10.37
C ARG A 315 -19.85 0.55 9.54
N ILE A 316 -19.74 0.45 8.22
CA ILE A 316 -19.69 1.57 7.26
C ILE A 316 -20.71 1.29 6.14
N PRO A 317 -22.02 1.58 6.37
CA PRO A 317 -23.05 1.26 5.39
C PRO A 317 -22.87 1.90 4.01
N THR A 318 -22.11 3.02 3.95
CA THR A 318 -21.82 3.77 2.72
C THR A 318 -20.53 3.32 2.04
N VAL A 319 -19.87 2.24 2.49
CA VAL A 319 -18.61 1.75 1.91
C VAL A 319 -18.79 1.31 0.46
N GLY A 320 -17.87 1.71 -0.42
CA GLY A 320 -17.74 1.16 -1.76
C GLY A 320 -16.86 -0.08 -1.77
N LEU A 321 -17.29 -1.12 -2.50
CA LEU A 321 -16.54 -2.36 -2.64
C LEU A 321 -16.30 -2.65 -4.12
N PHE A 322 -15.08 -3.10 -4.45
CA PHE A 322 -14.75 -3.62 -5.76
C PHE A 322 -14.01 -4.95 -5.60
N LEU A 323 -14.73 -6.05 -5.80
CA LEU A 323 -14.18 -7.40 -5.69
C LEU A 323 -13.98 -7.97 -7.09
N PHE A 324 -12.85 -8.62 -7.30
CA PHE A 324 -12.48 -9.15 -8.62
C PHE A 324 -11.83 -10.53 -8.51
N ASP A 325 -11.85 -11.28 -9.62
CA ASP A 325 -11.38 -12.67 -9.68
C ASP A 325 -10.37 -12.91 -10.81
N THR A 326 -9.68 -11.86 -11.24
CA THR A 326 -8.69 -11.95 -12.31
C THR A 326 -7.59 -12.96 -11.94
N PRO A 327 -7.37 -14.01 -12.74
CA PRO A 327 -6.40 -15.04 -12.41
C PRO A 327 -4.96 -14.52 -12.34
N ASP A 328 -4.22 -14.96 -11.33
CA ASP A 328 -2.77 -14.79 -11.27
C ASP A 328 -2.10 -15.85 -12.16
N LYS A 329 -1.65 -15.46 -13.35
CA LYS A 329 -1.10 -16.39 -14.34
C LYS A 329 0.02 -17.30 -13.82
N PRO A 330 1.01 -16.81 -13.04
CA PRO A 330 2.03 -17.65 -12.42
C PRO A 330 1.48 -18.73 -11.48
N HIS A 331 0.35 -18.45 -10.83
CA HIS A 331 -0.28 -19.31 -9.81
C HIS A 331 -1.69 -19.77 -10.20
N ALA A 332 -1.94 -19.91 -11.50
CA ALA A 332 -3.25 -20.34 -12.01
C ALA A 332 -3.62 -21.78 -11.60
N LYS A 333 -2.63 -22.64 -11.34
CA LYS A 333 -2.86 -24.02 -10.87
C LYS A 333 -3.35 -24.08 -9.43
N GLU A 334 -2.99 -23.10 -8.64
CA GLU A 334 -3.43 -22.90 -7.27
C GLU A 334 -4.77 -22.13 -7.19
N ALA A 335 -5.34 -21.77 -8.35
CA ALA A 335 -6.56 -20.97 -8.47
C ALA A 335 -6.49 -19.65 -7.71
N LEU A 336 -5.30 -19.02 -7.66
CA LEU A 336 -5.08 -17.72 -7.04
C LEU A 336 -5.36 -16.58 -8.03
N THR A 337 -5.68 -15.43 -7.49
CA THR A 337 -6.00 -14.21 -8.24
C THR A 337 -4.93 -13.13 -8.02
N ILE A 338 -4.87 -12.17 -8.95
CA ILE A 338 -3.84 -11.11 -8.92
C ILE A 338 -3.91 -10.29 -7.64
N HIS A 339 -2.75 -9.79 -7.23
CA HIS A 339 -2.60 -8.89 -6.09
C HIS A 339 -2.68 -7.45 -6.55
N CYS A 340 -3.57 -6.66 -5.97
CA CYS A 340 -3.85 -5.26 -6.29
C CYS A 340 -4.39 -5.04 -7.72
N ILE A 341 -5.08 -3.92 -7.92
CA ILE A 341 -5.66 -3.56 -9.22
C ILE A 341 -5.38 -2.11 -9.63
N ILE A 342 -5.16 -1.19 -8.67
CA ILE A 342 -5.05 0.24 -9.00
C ILE A 342 -3.65 0.69 -9.40
N GLY A 343 -2.62 -0.10 -9.11
CA GLY A 343 -1.20 0.27 -9.24
C GLY A 343 -0.63 0.19 -10.66
N ASP A 344 -1.33 -0.47 -11.60
CA ASP A 344 -0.89 -0.62 -12.98
C ASP A 344 -2.05 -0.55 -13.98
N LYS A 345 -1.83 -0.99 -15.22
CA LYS A 345 -2.84 -0.96 -16.30
C LYS A 345 -4.10 -1.79 -15.99
N THR A 346 -4.05 -2.72 -15.04
CA THR A 346 -5.18 -3.57 -14.65
C THR A 346 -6.38 -2.76 -14.16
N ILE A 347 -6.16 -1.55 -13.64
CA ILE A 347 -7.22 -0.61 -13.25
C ILE A 347 -8.21 -0.29 -14.40
N TYR A 348 -7.75 -0.36 -15.65
CA TYR A 348 -8.54 -0.08 -16.87
C TYR A 348 -9.02 -1.33 -17.58
N GLU A 349 -8.47 -2.49 -17.19
CA GLU A 349 -8.77 -3.80 -17.74
C GLU A 349 -9.70 -4.55 -16.77
N TYR A 350 -10.16 -5.72 -17.12
CA TYR A 350 -10.90 -6.64 -16.24
C TYR A 350 -12.14 -6.03 -15.56
N PRO A 351 -13.16 -5.63 -16.33
CA PRO A 351 -14.40 -5.13 -15.75
C PRO A 351 -15.14 -6.22 -14.97
N VAL A 352 -15.68 -5.84 -13.82
CA VAL A 352 -16.61 -6.63 -13.02
C VAL A 352 -17.99 -5.99 -13.14
N GLU A 353 -19.02 -6.78 -13.47
CA GLU A 353 -20.38 -6.26 -13.70
C GLU A 353 -20.41 -5.08 -14.71
N GLY A 354 -19.51 -5.14 -15.72
CA GLY A 354 -19.38 -4.11 -16.76
C GLY A 354 -18.64 -2.83 -16.36
N THR A 355 -18.11 -2.75 -15.14
CA THR A 355 -17.42 -1.58 -14.62
C THR A 355 -15.93 -1.90 -14.36
N THR A 356 -15.00 -1.07 -14.85
CA THR A 356 -13.58 -1.18 -14.50
C THR A 356 -13.29 -0.53 -13.14
N ALA A 357 -12.18 -0.91 -12.50
CA ALA A 357 -11.79 -0.30 -11.23
C ALA A 357 -11.58 1.23 -11.38
N SER A 358 -11.05 1.70 -12.52
CA SER A 358 -10.92 3.14 -12.81
C SER A 358 -12.26 3.86 -12.84
N GLN A 359 -13.25 3.27 -13.51
CA GLN A 359 -14.62 3.83 -13.56
C GLN A 359 -15.25 3.86 -12.17
N TRP A 360 -15.13 2.77 -11.41
CA TRP A 360 -15.66 2.66 -10.06
C TRP A 360 -15.07 3.71 -9.11
N VAL A 361 -13.75 3.88 -9.09
CA VAL A 361 -13.09 4.92 -8.27
C VAL A 361 -13.54 6.32 -8.68
N TRP A 362 -13.61 6.57 -10.00
CA TRP A 362 -14.03 7.89 -10.50
C TRP A 362 -15.48 8.22 -10.15
N GLN A 363 -16.38 7.26 -10.26
CA GLN A 363 -17.77 7.41 -9.85
C GLN A 363 -17.88 7.76 -8.36
N ALA A 364 -17.08 7.11 -7.50
CA ALA A 364 -17.05 7.43 -6.09
C ALA A 364 -16.55 8.87 -5.83
N VAL A 365 -15.54 9.36 -6.57
CA VAL A 365 -15.10 10.77 -6.50
C VAL A 365 -16.23 11.72 -6.88
N GLN A 366 -17.11 11.33 -7.81
CA GLN A 366 -18.28 12.09 -8.22
C GLN A 366 -19.49 11.95 -7.27
N GLY A 367 -19.38 11.17 -6.19
CA GLY A 367 -20.44 10.96 -5.20
C GLY A 367 -21.28 9.69 -5.39
N ASN A 368 -21.01 8.90 -6.43
CA ASN A 368 -21.70 7.64 -6.69
C ASN A 368 -20.84 6.46 -6.19
N VAL A 369 -21.06 6.05 -4.94
CA VAL A 369 -20.36 4.94 -4.31
C VAL A 369 -21.12 3.63 -4.56
N GLN A 370 -20.44 2.62 -5.08
CA GLN A 370 -21.03 1.34 -5.47
C GLN A 370 -20.33 0.16 -4.82
N GLN A 371 -21.06 -0.94 -4.65
CA GLN A 371 -20.54 -2.25 -4.25
C GLN A 371 -20.66 -3.19 -5.45
N ILE A 372 -19.50 -3.65 -5.95
CA ILE A 372 -19.37 -4.44 -7.19
C ILE A 372 -18.64 -5.74 -6.87
N GLY A 373 -19.08 -6.85 -7.44
CA GLY A 373 -18.42 -8.16 -7.35
C GLY A 373 -18.73 -8.95 -6.08
N LEU A 374 -19.75 -8.59 -5.30
CA LEU A 374 -20.12 -9.32 -4.08
C LEU A 374 -20.47 -10.80 -4.35
N ASP A 375 -21.07 -11.10 -5.49
CA ASP A 375 -21.43 -12.47 -5.88
C ASP A 375 -20.20 -13.36 -6.09
N LEU A 376 -19.03 -12.77 -6.39
CA LEU A 376 -17.78 -13.51 -6.54
C LEU A 376 -17.36 -14.20 -5.24
N LEU A 377 -17.74 -13.65 -4.08
CA LEU A 377 -17.45 -14.26 -2.78
C LEU A 377 -18.19 -15.57 -2.57
N GLN A 378 -19.26 -15.82 -3.33
CA GLN A 378 -20.06 -17.05 -3.25
C GLN A 378 -19.58 -18.15 -4.20
N LYS A 379 -18.60 -17.86 -5.09
CA LYS A 379 -18.03 -18.87 -6.00
C LYS A 379 -17.49 -20.03 -5.19
N GLN A 380 -17.96 -21.24 -5.55
CA GLN A 380 -17.49 -22.48 -4.92
C GLN A 380 -16.09 -22.85 -5.42
N GLU A 381 -15.41 -23.71 -4.65
CA GLU A 381 -14.02 -24.15 -4.90
C GLU A 381 -13.82 -24.87 -6.25
N HIS A 382 -14.91 -25.34 -6.86
CA HIS A 382 -14.90 -26.18 -8.06
C HIS A 382 -15.11 -25.42 -9.38
N GLU A 383 -15.38 -24.10 -9.32
CA GLU A 383 -15.66 -23.27 -10.50
C GLU A 383 -14.48 -22.41 -10.96
N ALA A 384 -13.26 -22.78 -10.57
CA ALA A 384 -12.03 -22.06 -10.93
C ALA A 384 -11.19 -22.84 -11.95
#